data_6cfbe8d08c6693b6ea54fbfc52161de5
#
_entry.id   6cfbe8d08c6693b6ea54fbfc52161de5
#
_cell.length_a   1.000
_cell.length_b   1.000
_cell.length_c   1.000
_cell.angle_alpha   90.00
_cell.angle_beta   90.00
_cell.angle_gamma   90.00
#
_symmetry.space_group_name_H-M   'P 1'
#
loop_
_entity.id
_entity.type
_entity.pdbx_description
1 polymer ?
#
loop_
_entity_poly.entity_id
_entity_poly.type
_entity_poly.pdbx_seq_one_letter_code
_entity_poly.pdbx_strand_id
1 'polypeptide(L)'
;MIEVAAAVIQRPDGAFLLAQRPPGKVYAGYWEFPGGKVEHGELPQRALARELHEELGIDIGPAYPWITRVYTYPHGTVRLNFFRVFDWRNDPHPREDQAIAWQAADATMAAPMLPANAPVLASLTLPVEYAVTDAAHYGIAAMLSRLRQRLEQGLKLVQVREPGLGVEERDLFTSQVIGLAHRHGCKVMVKSAFPGADGIHFKASELASLKKRPRGMLAAASCHSRAELEQAMELELDFAVLGPVKDKPPALGWARFADLARGASIPVYAIGGLTRSEMQDAWSAGAHGVAMIRGAWR
;
A
#
# COMPACT_ATOMS: atom_id res chain seq x y z
N MET A 1 0.53 10.57 -24.48
CA MET A 1 0.16 10.30 -23.07
C MET A 1 0.90 11.33 -22.23
N ILE A 2 0.20 12.02 -21.35
CA ILE A 2 0.80 13.02 -20.45
C ILE A 2 1.29 12.29 -19.21
N GLU A 3 2.53 12.56 -18.79
CA GLU A 3 3.09 12.04 -17.57
C GLU A 3 2.93 13.07 -16.43
N VAL A 4 2.49 12.60 -15.27
CA VAL A 4 2.21 13.42 -14.08
C VAL A 4 2.87 12.77 -12.88
N ALA A 5 3.46 13.57 -12.01
CA ALA A 5 3.95 13.18 -10.70
C ALA A 5 3.03 13.76 -9.62
N ALA A 6 2.53 12.93 -8.72
CA ALA A 6 1.61 13.30 -7.66
C ALA A 6 2.13 12.86 -6.29
N ALA A 7 1.99 13.71 -5.27
CA ALA A 7 2.48 13.45 -3.93
C ALA A 7 1.39 12.99 -2.98
N VAL A 8 1.61 11.87 -2.33
CA VAL A 8 0.92 11.50 -1.10
C VAL A 8 1.77 12.00 0.08
N ILE A 9 1.54 13.25 0.47
CA ILE A 9 2.23 13.89 1.60
C ILE A 9 1.54 13.42 2.88
N GLN A 10 2.25 12.70 3.73
CA GLN A 10 1.68 12.08 4.93
C GLN A 10 2.37 12.56 6.20
N ARG A 11 1.57 12.92 7.21
CA ARG A 11 2.01 13.20 8.57
C ARG A 11 2.23 11.90 9.37
N PRO A 12 2.95 11.97 10.51
CA PRO A 12 3.14 10.82 11.41
C PRO A 12 1.83 10.24 11.97
N ASP A 13 0.77 11.03 12.08
CA ASP A 13 -0.57 10.60 12.50
C ASP A 13 -1.37 9.88 11.40
N GLY A 14 -0.77 9.76 10.19
CA GLY A 14 -1.39 9.12 9.02
C GLY A 14 -2.24 10.06 8.17
N ALA A 15 -2.46 11.31 8.58
CA ALA A 15 -3.17 12.29 7.77
C ALA A 15 -2.37 12.59 6.47
N PHE A 16 -3.09 12.79 5.37
CA PHE A 16 -2.50 13.13 4.07
C PHE A 16 -3.11 14.40 3.50
N LEU A 17 -2.32 15.10 2.68
CA LEU A 17 -2.72 16.37 2.08
C LEU A 17 -3.39 16.17 0.73
N LEU A 18 -4.52 16.86 0.53
CA LEU A 18 -5.16 17.03 -0.77
C LEU A 18 -5.21 18.52 -1.15
N ALA A 19 -5.21 18.78 -2.46
CA ALA A 19 -5.41 20.10 -3.04
C ALA A 19 -6.69 20.09 -3.89
N GLN A 20 -7.42 21.21 -3.90
CA GLN A 20 -8.59 21.39 -4.73
C GLN A 20 -8.21 22.16 -6.01
N ARG A 21 -8.63 21.67 -7.15
CA ARG A 21 -8.32 22.29 -8.45
C ARG A 21 -8.95 23.67 -8.53
N PRO A 22 -8.14 24.72 -8.84
CA PRO A 22 -8.63 26.10 -8.85
C PRO A 22 -9.62 26.36 -9.98
N PRO A 23 -10.40 27.46 -9.90
CA PRO A 23 -11.26 27.91 -10.99
C PRO A 23 -10.50 28.07 -12.30
N GLY A 24 -11.15 27.71 -13.42
CA GLY A 24 -10.56 27.81 -14.77
C GLY A 24 -9.76 26.59 -15.23
N LYS A 25 -9.34 25.71 -14.35
CA LYS A 25 -8.75 24.39 -14.73
C LYS A 25 -9.87 23.36 -15.03
N VAL A 26 -9.59 22.38 -15.90
CA VAL A 26 -10.49 21.25 -16.14
C VAL A 26 -10.75 20.52 -14.82
N TYR A 27 -12.00 20.15 -14.53
CA TYR A 27 -12.43 19.63 -13.23
C TYR A 27 -12.24 20.60 -12.07
N ALA A 28 -12.44 21.91 -12.25
CA ALA A 28 -12.42 22.90 -11.18
C ALA A 28 -13.28 22.45 -9.98
N GLY A 29 -12.78 22.62 -8.77
CA GLY A 29 -13.44 22.22 -7.53
C GLY A 29 -13.26 20.74 -7.14
N TYR A 30 -12.69 19.89 -8.00
CA TYR A 30 -12.34 18.52 -7.65
C TYR A 30 -11.07 18.47 -6.81
N TRP A 31 -11.01 17.51 -5.89
CA TRP A 31 -9.84 17.26 -5.05
C TRP A 31 -8.90 16.25 -5.71
N GLU A 32 -7.62 16.45 -5.53
CA GLU A 32 -6.56 15.60 -6.04
C GLU A 32 -5.35 15.57 -5.09
N PHE A 33 -4.46 14.62 -5.30
CA PHE A 33 -3.13 14.67 -4.69
C PHE A 33 -2.31 15.77 -5.38
N PRO A 34 -1.63 16.65 -4.62
CA PRO A 34 -0.85 17.75 -5.20
C PRO A 34 0.29 17.25 -6.07
N GLY A 35 0.63 18.00 -7.10
CA GLY A 35 1.67 17.69 -8.08
C GLY A 35 1.28 18.12 -9.48
N GLY A 36 2.15 17.82 -10.44
CA GLY A 36 1.97 18.37 -11.78
C GLY A 36 2.61 17.54 -12.89
N LYS A 37 2.70 18.15 -14.07
CA LYS A 37 3.22 17.50 -15.27
C LYS A 37 4.72 17.31 -15.18
N VAL A 38 5.19 16.15 -15.65
CA VAL A 38 6.60 15.88 -15.88
C VAL A 38 6.99 16.51 -17.21
N GLU A 39 7.96 17.41 -17.20
CA GLU A 39 8.46 18.08 -18.39
C GLU A 39 9.36 17.15 -19.23
N HIS A 40 9.58 17.51 -20.48
CA HIS A 40 10.41 16.70 -21.37
C HIS A 40 11.85 16.56 -20.85
N GLY A 41 12.29 15.31 -20.64
CA GLY A 41 13.62 15.00 -20.08
C GLY A 41 13.74 15.15 -18.58
N GLU A 42 12.67 15.53 -17.87
CA GLU A 42 12.65 15.63 -16.42
C GLU A 42 12.37 14.27 -15.77
N LEU A 43 13.01 14.01 -14.63
CA LEU A 43 12.67 12.84 -13.81
C LEU A 43 11.39 13.13 -13.00
N PRO A 44 10.45 12.16 -12.86
CA PRO A 44 9.20 12.38 -12.13
C PRO A 44 9.38 12.91 -10.69
N GLN A 45 10.42 12.46 -9.97
CA GLN A 45 10.71 12.97 -8.62
C GLN A 45 11.16 14.44 -8.62
N ARG A 46 11.86 14.90 -9.68
CA ARG A 46 12.26 16.30 -9.82
C ARG A 46 11.07 17.18 -10.18
N ALA A 47 10.23 16.70 -11.10
CA ALA A 47 8.96 17.34 -11.42
C ALA A 47 8.12 17.54 -10.16
N LEU A 48 7.98 16.48 -9.35
CA LEU A 48 7.23 16.53 -8.11
C LEU A 48 7.79 17.61 -7.15
N ALA A 49 9.09 17.63 -6.93
CA ALA A 49 9.72 18.61 -6.04
C ALA A 49 9.51 20.05 -6.52
N ARG A 50 9.62 20.29 -7.84
CA ARG A 50 9.37 21.60 -8.46
C ARG A 50 7.90 22.02 -8.28
N GLU A 51 6.96 21.17 -8.65
CA GLU A 51 5.51 21.44 -8.56
C GLU A 51 5.07 21.72 -7.11
N LEU A 52 5.53 20.92 -6.15
CA LEU A 52 5.19 21.14 -4.74
C LEU A 52 5.80 22.42 -4.16
N HIS A 53 6.99 22.81 -4.63
CA HIS A 53 7.56 24.12 -4.29
C HIS A 53 6.75 25.27 -4.89
N GLU A 54 6.35 25.16 -6.16
CA GLU A 54 5.56 26.16 -6.88
C GLU A 54 4.16 26.30 -6.31
N GLU A 55 3.43 25.19 -6.14
CA GLU A 55 2.03 25.19 -5.72
C GLU A 55 1.80 25.35 -4.21
N LEU A 56 2.68 24.78 -3.39
CA LEU A 56 2.48 24.67 -1.94
C LEU A 56 3.58 25.35 -1.10
N GLY A 57 4.66 25.82 -1.70
CA GLY A 57 5.76 26.46 -1.00
C GLY A 57 6.60 25.53 -0.13
N ILE A 58 6.54 24.25 -0.34
CA ILE A 58 7.30 23.25 0.45
C ILE A 58 8.50 22.70 -0.31
N ASP A 59 9.56 22.40 0.42
CA ASP A 59 10.74 21.70 -0.08
C ASP A 59 10.72 20.28 0.46
N ILE A 60 10.47 19.28 -0.41
CA ILE A 60 10.33 17.90 0.03
C ILE A 60 11.66 17.20 0.21
N GLY A 61 11.72 16.29 1.19
CA GLY A 61 12.76 15.29 1.34
C GLY A 61 12.63 14.15 0.30
N PRO A 62 12.97 12.92 0.65
CA PRO A 62 12.85 11.79 -0.27
C PRO A 62 11.42 11.59 -0.76
N ALA A 63 11.24 11.48 -2.09
CA ALA A 63 10.00 11.09 -2.73
C ALA A 63 10.07 9.59 -3.07
N TYR A 64 9.35 8.77 -2.30
CA TYR A 64 9.36 7.32 -2.43
C TYR A 64 8.37 6.88 -3.53
N PRO A 65 8.83 6.19 -4.60
CA PRO A 65 7.94 5.64 -5.63
C PRO A 65 6.88 4.73 -4.99
N TRP A 66 5.67 4.76 -5.53
CA TRP A 66 4.61 3.94 -4.96
C TRP A 66 3.72 3.32 -6.05
N ILE A 67 2.59 3.92 -6.35
CA ILE A 67 1.60 3.41 -7.30
C ILE A 67 1.70 4.20 -8.61
N THR A 68 1.52 3.52 -9.75
CA THR A 68 1.37 4.16 -11.05
C THR A 68 -0.02 3.85 -11.61
N ARG A 69 -0.77 4.88 -12.02
CA ARG A 69 -2.09 4.73 -12.63
C ARG A 69 -2.10 5.31 -14.03
N VAL A 70 -2.71 4.60 -14.96
CA VAL A 70 -3.05 5.13 -16.28
C VAL A 70 -4.55 5.36 -16.30
N TYR A 71 -4.95 6.57 -16.64
CA TYR A 71 -6.36 6.94 -16.71
C TYR A 71 -6.65 7.76 -17.97
N THR A 72 -7.74 7.41 -18.66
CA THR A 72 -8.18 8.13 -19.87
C THR A 72 -9.36 9.02 -19.51
N TYR A 73 -9.11 10.32 -19.52
CA TYR A 73 -10.12 11.36 -19.44
C TYR A 73 -10.67 11.68 -20.84
N PRO A 74 -11.82 12.37 -20.97
CA PRO A 74 -12.34 12.79 -22.27
C PRO A 74 -11.36 13.63 -23.10
N HIS A 75 -10.45 14.33 -22.45
CA HIS A 75 -9.46 15.23 -23.09
C HIS A 75 -8.06 14.60 -23.24
N GLY A 76 -7.87 13.34 -22.87
CA GLY A 76 -6.60 12.65 -23.05
C GLY A 76 -6.24 11.63 -21.99
N THR A 77 -5.25 10.80 -22.30
CA THR A 77 -4.73 9.78 -21.39
C THR A 77 -3.57 10.33 -20.58
N VAL A 78 -3.63 10.13 -19.27
CA VAL A 78 -2.59 10.51 -18.30
C VAL A 78 -1.99 9.29 -17.64
N ARG A 79 -0.69 9.34 -17.38
CA ARG A 79 0.03 8.40 -16.52
C ARG A 79 0.41 9.14 -15.24
N LEU A 80 -0.18 8.76 -14.13
CA LEU A 80 0.09 9.33 -12.82
C LEU A 80 1.07 8.44 -12.06
N ASN A 81 2.21 9.01 -11.68
CA ASN A 81 3.21 8.39 -10.83
C ASN A 81 3.02 8.96 -9.41
N PHE A 82 2.51 8.15 -8.50
CA PHE A 82 2.32 8.55 -7.11
C PHE A 82 3.58 8.28 -6.30
N PHE A 83 3.97 9.26 -5.51
CA PHE A 83 5.10 9.19 -4.59
C PHE A 83 4.62 9.45 -3.17
N ARG A 84 5.14 8.70 -2.20
CA ARG A 84 4.93 9.00 -0.78
C ARG A 84 6.00 9.97 -0.29
N VAL A 85 5.57 11.00 0.45
CA VAL A 85 6.44 12.03 1.03
C VAL A 85 6.13 12.11 2.51
N PHE A 86 7.14 11.87 3.35
CA PHE A 86 7.01 11.86 4.82
C PHE A 86 7.82 12.99 5.49
N ASP A 87 8.66 13.69 4.71
CA ASP A 87 9.53 14.74 5.22
C ASP A 87 9.52 15.93 4.25
N TRP A 88 9.35 17.14 4.79
CA TRP A 88 9.37 18.38 4.04
C TRP A 88 9.70 19.56 4.96
N ARG A 89 10.15 20.66 4.37
CA ARG A 89 10.36 21.93 5.03
C ARG A 89 9.26 22.92 4.64
N ASN A 90 9.02 23.89 5.50
CA ASN A 90 7.98 24.89 5.40
C ASN A 90 6.55 24.32 5.57
N ASP A 91 5.62 25.15 5.98
CA ASP A 91 4.22 24.78 6.09
C ASP A 91 3.54 24.84 4.72
N PRO A 92 2.83 23.79 4.30
CA PRO A 92 2.09 23.80 3.04
C PRO A 92 1.04 24.92 3.06
N HIS A 93 1.09 25.80 2.07
CA HIS A 93 0.10 26.85 1.88
C HIS A 93 -0.21 27.01 0.38
N PRO A 94 -1.46 27.30 0.00
CA PRO A 94 -1.84 27.45 -1.40
C PRO A 94 -1.19 28.68 -2.02
N ARG A 95 -0.60 28.52 -3.19
CA ARG A 95 0.02 29.63 -3.97
C ARG A 95 -0.71 29.95 -5.27
N GLU A 96 -1.66 29.10 -5.68
CA GLU A 96 -2.42 29.20 -6.94
C GLU A 96 -3.94 29.30 -6.70
N ASP A 97 -4.40 29.98 -5.66
CA ASP A 97 -5.82 30.13 -5.29
C ASP A 97 -6.57 28.78 -5.11
N GLN A 98 -5.84 27.68 -4.92
CA GLN A 98 -6.42 26.36 -4.61
C GLN A 98 -6.66 26.21 -3.10
N ALA A 99 -7.72 25.50 -2.71
CA ALA A 99 -7.85 25.05 -1.31
C ALA A 99 -6.97 23.83 -1.06
N ILE A 100 -6.46 23.71 0.16
CA ILE A 100 -5.76 22.50 0.63
C ILE A 100 -6.40 21.98 1.91
N ALA A 101 -6.38 20.66 2.11
CA ALA A 101 -6.97 20.06 3.30
C ALA A 101 -6.23 18.77 3.70
N TRP A 102 -5.93 18.67 5.00
CA TRP A 102 -5.46 17.42 5.59
C TRP A 102 -6.64 16.47 5.81
N GLN A 103 -6.52 15.23 5.37
CA GLN A 103 -7.56 14.21 5.42
C GLN A 103 -7.04 12.96 6.13
N ALA A 104 -7.93 12.25 6.83
CA ALA A 104 -7.66 10.90 7.32
C ALA A 104 -8.12 9.85 6.28
N ALA A 105 -7.40 8.74 6.15
CA ALA A 105 -7.68 7.73 5.14
C ALA A 105 -9.04 7.02 5.33
N ASP A 106 -9.48 6.90 6.57
CA ASP A 106 -10.74 6.28 6.98
C ASP A 106 -11.92 7.28 7.07
N ALA A 107 -11.65 8.58 6.97
CA ALA A 107 -12.63 9.65 7.13
C ALA A 107 -12.37 10.80 6.12
N THR A 108 -12.08 10.48 4.86
CA THR A 108 -11.88 11.50 3.82
C THR A 108 -13.19 12.21 3.51
N MET A 109 -13.24 13.51 3.78
CA MET A 109 -14.41 14.37 3.55
C MET A 109 -14.29 15.21 2.26
N ALA A 110 -13.10 15.30 1.69
CA ALA A 110 -12.85 16.05 0.45
C ALA A 110 -13.56 15.41 -0.75
N ALA A 111 -14.54 16.12 -1.30
CA ALA A 111 -15.35 15.67 -2.44
C ALA A 111 -15.74 16.86 -3.33
N PRO A 112 -15.94 16.66 -4.64
CA PRO A 112 -15.68 15.43 -5.40
C PRO A 112 -14.19 15.17 -5.59
N MET A 113 -13.78 13.90 -5.69
CA MET A 113 -12.40 13.48 -5.95
C MET A 113 -12.21 13.20 -7.44
N LEU A 114 -11.04 13.54 -8.01
CA LEU A 114 -10.69 13.11 -9.36
C LEU A 114 -10.75 11.57 -9.49
N PRO A 115 -11.40 11.04 -10.54
CA PRO A 115 -11.61 9.59 -10.69
C PRO A 115 -10.32 8.76 -10.63
N ALA A 116 -9.22 9.25 -11.19
CA ALA A 116 -7.93 8.56 -11.16
C ALA A 116 -7.34 8.41 -9.75
N ASN A 117 -7.72 9.26 -8.79
CA ASN A 117 -7.18 9.31 -7.43
C ASN A 117 -7.95 8.41 -6.45
N ALA A 118 -9.21 8.09 -6.73
CA ALA A 118 -10.06 7.31 -5.83
C ALA A 118 -9.47 5.94 -5.45
N PRO A 119 -8.88 5.12 -6.36
CA PRO A 119 -8.23 3.87 -5.99
C PRO A 119 -6.99 4.06 -5.10
N VAL A 120 -6.30 5.19 -5.22
CA VAL A 120 -5.14 5.53 -4.39
C VAL A 120 -5.56 5.83 -2.97
N LEU A 121 -6.69 6.53 -2.77
CA LEU A 121 -7.29 6.73 -1.44
C LEU A 121 -7.59 5.41 -0.75
N ALA A 122 -8.21 4.45 -1.45
CA ALA A 122 -8.48 3.12 -0.91
C ALA A 122 -7.18 2.41 -0.45
N SER A 123 -6.09 2.59 -1.22
CA SER A 123 -4.78 2.04 -0.88
C SER A 123 -4.16 2.64 0.38
N LEU A 124 -4.50 3.87 0.74
CA LEU A 124 -4.02 4.53 1.98
C LEU A 124 -4.62 3.92 3.26
N THR A 125 -5.72 3.20 3.16
CA THR A 125 -6.29 2.48 4.29
C THR A 125 -5.52 1.21 4.67
N LEU A 126 -4.58 0.77 3.82
CA LEU A 126 -3.74 -0.39 4.08
C LEU A 126 -2.57 0.00 5.00
N PRO A 127 -2.34 -0.74 6.10
CA PRO A 127 -1.20 -0.51 6.98
C PRO A 127 0.12 -0.80 6.28
N VAL A 128 1.20 -0.13 6.68
CA VAL A 128 2.54 -0.38 6.13
C VAL A 128 3.19 -1.68 6.63
N GLU A 129 2.61 -2.28 7.68
CA GLU A 129 3.04 -3.56 8.23
C GLU A 129 1.99 -4.63 7.97
N TYR A 130 2.43 -5.76 7.44
CA TYR A 130 1.64 -6.97 7.25
C TYR A 130 2.30 -8.14 7.97
N ALA A 131 1.78 -8.51 9.13
CA ALA A 131 2.31 -9.64 9.90
C ALA A 131 1.74 -10.97 9.41
N VAL A 132 2.55 -12.02 9.41
CA VAL A 132 2.13 -13.39 9.07
C VAL A 132 2.40 -14.29 10.27
N THR A 133 1.42 -15.06 10.72
CA THR A 133 1.58 -15.98 11.85
C THR A 133 2.58 -17.10 11.55
N ASP A 134 3.21 -17.64 12.60
CA ASP A 134 4.17 -18.76 12.51
C ASP A 134 4.03 -19.64 13.78
N ALA A 135 2.81 -20.16 14.01
CA ALA A 135 2.53 -21.00 15.18
C ALA A 135 3.30 -22.32 15.13
N ALA A 136 3.66 -22.79 13.95
CA ALA A 136 4.52 -23.96 13.81
C ALA A 136 5.90 -23.77 14.45
N HIS A 137 6.41 -22.53 14.43
CA HIS A 137 7.71 -22.17 15.04
C HIS A 137 7.60 -21.84 16.52
N TYR A 138 6.59 -21.07 16.93
CA TYR A 138 6.47 -20.54 18.30
C TYR A 138 5.58 -21.41 19.22
N GLY A 139 4.74 -22.27 18.67
CA GLY A 139 3.61 -22.88 19.35
C GLY A 139 2.41 -21.95 19.42
N ILE A 140 1.20 -22.50 19.46
CA ILE A 140 -0.07 -21.73 19.42
C ILE A 140 -0.16 -20.73 20.57
N ALA A 141 0.08 -21.15 21.81
CA ALA A 141 -0.05 -20.29 22.98
C ALA A 141 0.91 -19.08 22.93
N ALA A 142 2.16 -19.33 22.57
CA ALA A 142 3.16 -18.27 22.44
C ALA A 142 2.86 -17.35 21.24
N MET A 143 2.35 -17.88 20.13
CA MET A 143 1.94 -17.08 18.98
C MET A 143 0.79 -16.14 19.31
N LEU A 144 -0.23 -16.61 20.03
CA LEU A 144 -1.34 -15.77 20.49
C LEU A 144 -0.88 -14.69 21.49
N SER A 145 0.07 -15.01 22.38
CA SER A 145 0.66 -14.03 23.30
C SER A 145 1.40 -12.92 22.54
N ARG A 146 2.25 -13.29 21.57
CA ARG A 146 2.97 -12.33 20.71
C ARG A 146 2.01 -11.49 19.88
N LEU A 147 0.96 -12.10 19.34
CA LEU A 147 -0.07 -11.37 18.60
C LEU A 147 -0.72 -10.31 19.49
N ARG A 148 -1.11 -10.65 20.73
CA ARG A 148 -1.70 -9.68 21.66
C ARG A 148 -0.76 -8.49 21.89
N GLN A 149 0.50 -8.75 22.20
CA GLN A 149 1.51 -7.71 22.39
C GLN A 149 1.64 -6.80 21.15
N ARG A 150 1.64 -7.39 19.94
CA ARG A 150 1.74 -6.63 18.69
C ARG A 150 0.48 -5.80 18.40
N LEU A 151 -0.68 -6.32 18.73
CA LEU A 151 -1.96 -5.59 18.61
C LEU A 151 -1.99 -4.37 19.56
N GLU A 152 -1.50 -4.51 20.78
CA GLU A 152 -1.34 -3.41 21.74
C GLU A 152 -0.34 -2.35 21.23
N GLN A 153 0.66 -2.75 20.43
CA GLN A 153 1.61 -1.86 19.76
C GLN A 153 1.08 -1.28 18.44
N GLY A 154 -0.17 -1.52 18.08
CA GLY A 154 -0.83 -0.91 16.92
C GLY A 154 -0.77 -1.73 15.62
N LEU A 155 -0.49 -3.03 15.64
CA LEU A 155 -0.61 -3.87 14.46
C LEU A 155 -2.04 -3.82 13.90
N LYS A 156 -2.21 -3.58 12.59
CA LYS A 156 -3.50 -3.39 11.93
C LYS A 156 -3.80 -4.38 10.79
N LEU A 157 -2.86 -5.23 10.42
CA LEU A 157 -3.06 -6.25 9.39
C LEU A 157 -2.26 -7.52 9.72
N VAL A 158 -2.93 -8.67 9.78
CA VAL A 158 -2.31 -9.96 10.04
C VAL A 158 -2.85 -11.04 9.10
N GLN A 159 -1.99 -11.95 8.66
CA GLN A 159 -2.38 -13.17 7.94
C GLN A 159 -2.27 -14.39 8.86
N VAL A 160 -3.31 -15.18 8.92
CA VAL A 160 -3.23 -16.54 9.48
C VAL A 160 -2.73 -17.48 8.37
N ARG A 161 -1.52 -18.01 8.57
CA ARG A 161 -0.87 -18.91 7.62
C ARG A 161 -0.15 -20.04 8.35
N GLU A 162 -0.89 -21.11 8.62
CA GLU A 162 -0.41 -22.26 9.40
C GLU A 162 -0.54 -23.57 8.60
N PRO A 163 0.38 -23.82 7.64
CA PRO A 163 0.31 -25.03 6.81
C PRO A 163 0.64 -26.31 7.59
N GLY A 164 1.26 -26.21 8.76
CA GLY A 164 1.65 -27.34 9.60
C GLY A 164 0.59 -27.78 10.62
N LEU A 165 -0.47 -26.98 10.83
CA LEU A 165 -1.54 -27.36 11.76
C LEU A 165 -2.60 -28.24 11.09
N GLY A 166 -3.17 -29.17 11.84
CA GLY A 166 -4.35 -29.94 11.46
C GLY A 166 -5.54 -28.99 11.19
N VAL A 167 -6.56 -29.49 10.49
CA VAL A 167 -7.71 -28.67 10.08
C VAL A 167 -8.42 -28.06 11.29
N GLU A 168 -8.82 -28.87 12.26
CA GLU A 168 -9.54 -28.44 13.46
C GLU A 168 -8.72 -27.45 14.32
N GLU A 169 -7.43 -27.77 14.51
CA GLU A 169 -6.52 -26.93 15.29
C GLU A 169 -6.30 -25.58 14.62
N ARG A 170 -6.12 -25.57 13.28
CA ARG A 170 -5.98 -24.34 12.49
C ARG A 170 -7.26 -23.51 12.54
N ASP A 171 -8.43 -24.12 12.45
CA ASP A 171 -9.70 -23.41 12.46
C ASP A 171 -9.98 -22.78 13.83
N LEU A 172 -9.66 -23.51 14.92
CA LEU A 172 -9.71 -22.96 16.28
C LEU A 172 -8.73 -21.80 16.45
N PHE A 173 -7.48 -21.96 16.02
CA PHE A 173 -6.46 -20.91 16.06
C PHE A 173 -6.90 -19.68 15.23
N THR A 174 -7.45 -19.89 14.03
CA THR A 174 -7.95 -18.79 13.18
C THR A 174 -9.05 -18.01 13.87
N SER A 175 -10.02 -18.69 14.49
CA SER A 175 -11.09 -18.05 15.26
C SER A 175 -10.56 -17.22 16.43
N GLN A 176 -9.55 -17.73 17.14
CA GLN A 176 -8.90 -17.01 18.25
C GLN A 176 -8.15 -15.76 17.76
N VAL A 177 -7.42 -15.86 16.63
CA VAL A 177 -6.73 -14.71 16.00
C VAL A 177 -7.73 -13.65 15.59
N ILE A 178 -8.83 -14.02 14.91
CA ILE A 178 -9.88 -13.09 14.49
C ILE A 178 -10.46 -12.37 15.69
N GLY A 179 -10.86 -13.10 16.74
CA GLY A 179 -11.42 -12.51 17.93
C GLY A 179 -10.45 -11.57 18.67
N LEU A 180 -9.14 -11.86 18.68
CA LEU A 180 -8.13 -10.96 19.24
C LEU A 180 -7.95 -9.73 18.36
N ALA A 181 -7.74 -9.91 17.07
CA ALA A 181 -7.43 -8.85 16.11
C ALA A 181 -8.54 -7.80 16.02
N HIS A 182 -9.79 -8.25 15.91
CA HIS A 182 -10.95 -7.35 15.79
C HIS A 182 -11.16 -6.42 16.99
N ARG A 183 -10.85 -6.89 18.22
CA ARG A 183 -10.88 -6.02 19.41
C ARG A 183 -9.90 -4.84 19.35
N HIS A 184 -8.88 -4.93 18.51
CA HIS A 184 -7.88 -3.87 18.29
C HIS A 184 -8.03 -3.17 16.92
N GLY A 185 -9.12 -3.43 16.19
CA GLY A 185 -9.33 -2.91 14.84
C GLY A 185 -8.27 -3.39 13.83
N CYS A 186 -7.72 -4.59 14.03
CA CYS A 186 -6.77 -5.23 13.12
C CYS A 186 -7.50 -6.17 12.17
N LYS A 187 -7.25 -6.04 10.87
CA LYS A 187 -7.82 -6.91 9.83
C LYS A 187 -7.09 -8.23 9.74
N VAL A 188 -7.84 -9.30 9.49
CA VAL A 188 -7.32 -10.66 9.39
C VAL A 188 -7.49 -11.21 7.97
N MET A 189 -6.36 -11.53 7.34
CA MET A 189 -6.31 -12.24 6.07
C MET A 189 -6.17 -13.74 6.31
N VAL A 190 -6.84 -14.53 5.49
CA VAL A 190 -6.79 -15.99 5.52
C VAL A 190 -6.48 -16.56 4.13
N LYS A 191 -6.15 -17.85 4.04
CA LYS A 191 -5.86 -18.50 2.76
C LYS A 191 -7.12 -18.83 1.95
N SER A 192 -8.21 -19.17 2.63
CA SER A 192 -9.50 -19.55 2.03
C SER A 192 -10.62 -18.96 2.90
N ALA A 193 -11.79 -18.77 2.31
CA ALA A 193 -12.93 -18.17 3.02
C ALA A 193 -13.13 -18.79 4.41
N PHE A 194 -13.20 -17.92 5.42
CA PHE A 194 -13.39 -18.31 6.82
C PHE A 194 -14.31 -17.29 7.49
N PRO A 195 -15.27 -17.73 8.33
CA PRO A 195 -16.20 -16.82 9.01
C PRO A 195 -15.48 -15.75 9.83
N GLY A 196 -15.83 -14.48 9.61
CA GLY A 196 -15.23 -13.34 10.31
C GLY A 196 -13.88 -12.89 9.76
N ALA A 197 -13.29 -13.52 8.75
CA ALA A 197 -12.09 -13.02 8.12
C ALA A 197 -12.37 -11.79 7.24
N ASP A 198 -11.44 -10.84 7.23
CA ASP A 198 -11.56 -9.58 6.48
C ASP A 198 -11.06 -9.69 5.04
N GLY A 199 -10.34 -10.76 4.70
CA GLY A 199 -9.82 -10.94 3.36
C GLY A 199 -9.17 -12.28 3.08
N ILE A 200 -8.91 -12.52 1.79
CA ILE A 200 -8.23 -13.72 1.29
C ILE A 200 -6.88 -13.35 0.70
N HIS A 201 -5.85 -14.12 1.08
CA HIS A 201 -4.52 -14.04 0.52
C HIS A 201 -4.24 -15.28 -0.33
N PHE A 202 -4.27 -15.11 -1.65
CA PHE A 202 -4.05 -16.16 -2.63
C PHE A 202 -2.56 -16.50 -2.78
N LYS A 203 -2.26 -17.74 -3.13
CA LYS A 203 -0.93 -18.12 -3.61
C LYS A 203 -0.75 -17.67 -5.06
N ALA A 204 0.48 -17.48 -5.49
CA ALA A 204 0.80 -17.20 -6.89
C ALA A 204 0.20 -18.22 -7.87
N SER A 205 0.25 -19.51 -7.53
CA SER A 205 -0.31 -20.59 -8.34
C SER A 205 -1.84 -20.56 -8.46
N GLU A 206 -2.53 -19.83 -7.58
CA GLU A 206 -3.99 -19.70 -7.61
C GLU A 206 -4.46 -18.55 -8.50
N LEU A 207 -3.57 -17.58 -8.78
CA LEU A 207 -3.89 -16.41 -9.62
C LEU A 207 -4.37 -16.82 -11.02
N ALA A 208 -3.72 -17.79 -11.66
CA ALA A 208 -4.06 -18.23 -13.02
C ALA A 208 -5.49 -18.77 -13.15
N SER A 209 -6.05 -19.31 -12.06
CA SER A 209 -7.41 -19.83 -12.02
C SER A 209 -8.45 -18.81 -11.52
N LEU A 210 -8.00 -17.69 -10.94
CA LEU A 210 -8.87 -16.67 -10.39
C LEU A 210 -9.45 -15.81 -11.51
N LYS A 211 -10.74 -15.94 -11.78
CA LYS A 211 -11.42 -15.18 -12.85
C LYS A 211 -11.75 -13.74 -12.47
N LYS A 212 -11.94 -13.47 -11.18
CA LYS A 212 -12.26 -12.15 -10.62
C LYS A 212 -11.98 -12.12 -9.12
N ARG A 213 -11.66 -10.92 -8.60
CA ARG A 213 -11.48 -10.75 -7.14
C ARG A 213 -12.78 -11.02 -6.37
N PRO A 214 -12.71 -11.55 -5.14
CA PRO A 214 -13.84 -11.59 -4.23
C PRO A 214 -14.38 -10.18 -3.93
N ARG A 215 -15.70 -10.05 -3.81
CA ARG A 215 -16.35 -8.79 -3.43
C ARG A 215 -16.59 -8.73 -1.92
N GLY A 216 -16.56 -7.51 -1.36
CA GLY A 216 -16.92 -7.28 0.04
C GLY A 216 -15.84 -7.68 1.05
N MET A 217 -14.64 -8.05 0.59
CA MET A 217 -13.49 -8.37 1.43
C MET A 217 -12.18 -7.99 0.73
N LEU A 218 -11.09 -7.88 1.51
CA LEU A 218 -9.76 -7.69 0.95
C LEU A 218 -9.31 -8.91 0.16
N ALA A 219 -8.63 -8.67 -0.94
CA ALA A 219 -8.04 -9.70 -1.78
C ALA A 219 -6.58 -9.38 -2.06
N ALA A 220 -5.69 -10.30 -1.73
CA ALA A 220 -4.26 -10.14 -1.94
C ALA A 220 -3.65 -11.40 -2.53
N ALA A 221 -2.46 -11.29 -3.11
CA ALA A 221 -1.73 -12.45 -3.60
C ALA A 221 -0.22 -12.36 -3.34
N SER A 222 0.40 -13.53 -3.12
CA SER A 222 1.85 -13.68 -3.19
C SER A 222 2.28 -13.69 -4.65
N CYS A 223 3.36 -12.94 -4.97
CA CYS A 223 3.95 -12.84 -6.29
C CYS A 223 5.48 -13.03 -6.20
N HIS A 224 6.06 -13.67 -7.20
CA HIS A 224 7.50 -13.95 -7.30
C HIS A 224 8.11 -13.46 -8.62
N SER A 225 7.24 -13.04 -9.55
CA SER A 225 7.60 -12.59 -10.89
C SER A 225 6.78 -11.38 -11.32
N ARG A 226 7.24 -10.71 -12.38
CA ARG A 226 6.50 -9.62 -13.01
C ARG A 226 5.15 -10.08 -13.55
N ALA A 227 5.08 -11.24 -14.18
CA ALA A 227 3.85 -11.78 -14.75
C ALA A 227 2.77 -12.04 -13.67
N GLU A 228 3.15 -12.60 -12.52
CA GLU A 228 2.23 -12.81 -11.40
C GLU A 228 1.74 -11.47 -10.81
N LEU A 229 2.61 -10.46 -10.75
CA LEU A 229 2.21 -9.13 -10.30
C LEU A 229 1.26 -8.46 -11.31
N GLU A 230 1.51 -8.59 -12.60
CA GLU A 230 0.62 -8.10 -13.66
C GLU A 230 -0.76 -8.75 -13.57
N GLN A 231 -0.81 -10.05 -13.35
CA GLN A 231 -2.07 -10.78 -13.16
C GLN A 231 -2.82 -10.30 -11.89
N ALA A 232 -2.11 -10.02 -10.79
CA ALA A 232 -2.70 -9.44 -9.59
C ALA A 232 -3.28 -8.05 -9.85
N MET A 233 -2.62 -7.23 -10.68
CA MET A 233 -3.09 -5.92 -11.11
C MET A 233 -4.31 -6.00 -12.04
N GLU A 234 -4.32 -6.94 -13.00
CA GLU A 234 -5.46 -7.17 -13.90
C GLU A 234 -6.72 -7.64 -13.15
N LEU A 235 -6.54 -8.43 -12.10
CA LEU A 235 -7.61 -8.85 -11.19
C LEU A 235 -8.05 -7.73 -10.24
N GLU A 236 -7.39 -6.58 -10.26
CA GLU A 236 -7.65 -5.44 -9.36
C GLU A 236 -7.61 -5.86 -7.87
N LEU A 237 -6.65 -6.71 -7.48
CA LEU A 237 -6.47 -7.08 -6.09
C LEU A 237 -6.12 -5.83 -5.25
N ASP A 238 -6.45 -5.86 -3.96
CA ASP A 238 -6.19 -4.73 -3.06
C ASP A 238 -4.69 -4.51 -2.83
N PHE A 239 -3.89 -5.59 -2.83
CA PHE A 239 -2.43 -5.52 -2.77
C PHE A 239 -1.77 -6.83 -3.22
N ALA A 240 -0.48 -6.75 -3.52
CA ALA A 240 0.37 -7.91 -3.76
C ALA A 240 1.48 -7.99 -2.70
N VAL A 241 2.03 -9.19 -2.50
CA VAL A 241 3.20 -9.44 -1.64
C VAL A 241 4.29 -10.06 -2.50
N LEU A 242 5.36 -9.31 -2.75
CA LEU A 242 6.43 -9.67 -3.67
C LEU A 242 7.70 -10.06 -2.89
N GLY A 243 8.30 -11.19 -3.25
CA GLY A 243 9.53 -11.66 -2.63
C GLY A 243 9.92 -13.07 -3.04
N PRO A 244 10.93 -13.65 -2.39
CA PRO A 244 11.64 -13.16 -1.19
C PRO A 244 12.72 -12.09 -1.51
N VAL A 245 12.85 -11.06 -0.66
CA VAL A 245 13.85 -9.99 -0.85
C VAL A 245 15.22 -10.38 -0.34
N LYS A 246 15.31 -10.87 0.92
CA LYS A 246 16.58 -11.21 1.60
C LYS A 246 16.74 -12.68 1.96
N ASP A 247 15.64 -13.42 2.11
CA ASP A 247 15.64 -14.79 2.63
C ASP A 247 15.44 -15.82 1.51
N LYS A 248 16.05 -17.01 1.66
CA LYS A 248 15.91 -18.17 0.75
C LYS A 248 16.39 -17.91 -0.69
N PRO A 249 17.64 -18.20 -1.02
CA PRO A 249 18.13 -18.11 -2.40
C PRO A 249 17.25 -18.86 -3.42
N PRO A 250 17.02 -18.30 -4.63
CA PRO A 250 17.50 -17.00 -5.06
C PRO A 250 16.66 -15.83 -4.51
N ALA A 251 17.27 -15.00 -3.64
CA ALA A 251 16.65 -13.78 -3.15
C ALA A 251 16.68 -12.67 -4.22
N LEU A 252 15.62 -11.85 -4.25
CA LEU A 252 15.52 -10.76 -5.24
C LEU A 252 16.55 -9.64 -5.00
N GLY A 253 16.80 -9.29 -3.74
CA GLY A 253 17.44 -8.03 -3.38
C GLY A 253 16.55 -6.82 -3.72
N TRP A 254 16.90 -5.65 -3.18
CA TRP A 254 16.09 -4.44 -3.36
C TRP A 254 16.06 -3.94 -4.82
N ALA A 255 17.18 -4.06 -5.55
CA ALA A 255 17.22 -3.62 -6.94
C ALA A 255 16.24 -4.40 -7.83
N ARG A 256 16.25 -5.73 -7.74
CA ARG A 256 15.33 -6.56 -8.51
C ARG A 256 13.88 -6.40 -8.05
N PHE A 257 13.65 -6.22 -6.73
CA PHE A 257 12.33 -5.90 -6.22
C PHE A 257 11.80 -4.60 -6.86
N ALA A 258 12.61 -3.53 -6.86
CA ALA A 258 12.23 -2.25 -7.46
C ALA A 258 11.91 -2.37 -8.96
N ASP A 259 12.69 -3.15 -9.71
CA ASP A 259 12.42 -3.40 -11.12
C ASP A 259 11.09 -4.12 -11.34
N LEU A 260 10.79 -5.12 -10.54
CA LEU A 260 9.53 -5.88 -10.62
C LEU A 260 8.33 -5.05 -10.19
N ALA A 261 8.46 -4.25 -9.13
CA ALA A 261 7.37 -3.42 -8.59
C ALA A 261 7.12 -2.16 -9.41
N ARG A 262 8.06 -1.73 -10.27
CA ARG A 262 7.95 -0.51 -11.06
C ARG A 262 6.68 -0.46 -11.89
N GLY A 263 5.92 0.62 -11.74
CA GLY A 263 4.67 0.83 -12.48
C GLY A 263 3.51 -0.04 -11.98
N ALA A 264 3.61 -0.63 -10.79
CA ALA A 264 2.49 -1.35 -10.19
C ALA A 264 1.30 -0.41 -9.97
N SER A 265 0.09 -0.87 -10.33
CA SER A 265 -1.15 -0.12 -10.16
C SER A 265 -1.85 -0.38 -8.82
N ILE A 266 -1.33 -1.31 -8.03
CA ILE A 266 -1.78 -1.68 -6.68
C ILE A 266 -0.60 -1.63 -5.70
N PRO A 267 -0.85 -1.48 -4.39
CA PRO A 267 0.19 -1.56 -3.36
C PRO A 267 0.94 -2.89 -3.39
N VAL A 268 2.27 -2.85 -3.27
CA VAL A 268 3.12 -4.04 -3.24
C VAL A 268 3.89 -4.08 -1.93
N TYR A 269 3.66 -5.09 -1.09
CA TYR A 269 4.47 -5.32 0.11
C TYR A 269 5.71 -6.14 -0.24
N ALA A 270 6.84 -5.77 0.37
CA ALA A 270 8.05 -6.58 0.30
C ALA A 270 8.03 -7.67 1.37
N ILE A 271 8.43 -8.90 1.03
CA ILE A 271 8.54 -10.03 1.99
C ILE A 271 9.86 -10.77 1.83
N GLY A 272 10.29 -11.45 2.89
CA GLY A 272 11.42 -12.38 2.90
C GLY A 272 12.61 -11.86 3.71
N GLY A 273 12.77 -12.36 4.94
CA GLY A 273 13.84 -12.02 5.84
C GLY A 273 13.83 -10.57 6.36
N LEU A 274 12.67 -9.90 6.28
CA LEU A 274 12.52 -8.50 6.63
C LEU A 274 12.01 -8.32 8.07
N THR A 275 12.34 -7.17 8.64
CA THR A 275 11.83 -6.64 9.90
C THR A 275 11.34 -5.21 9.68
N ARG A 276 10.90 -4.53 10.72
CA ARG A 276 10.51 -3.11 10.64
C ARG A 276 11.67 -2.17 10.25
N SER A 277 12.90 -2.55 10.55
CA SER A 277 14.09 -1.73 10.26
C SER A 277 14.32 -1.54 8.76
N GLU A 278 13.78 -2.44 7.92
CA GLU A 278 13.88 -2.33 6.47
C GLU A 278 12.78 -1.47 5.82
N MET A 279 11.93 -0.80 6.60
CA MET A 279 10.81 -0.03 6.05
C MET A 279 11.25 1.06 5.08
N GLN A 280 12.31 1.79 5.39
CA GLN A 280 12.83 2.86 4.54
C GLN A 280 13.41 2.31 3.22
N ASP A 281 14.14 1.18 3.29
CA ASP A 281 14.63 0.49 2.09
C ASP A 281 13.47 0.00 1.22
N ALA A 282 12.43 -0.54 1.85
CA ALA A 282 11.23 -0.99 1.17
C ALA A 282 10.53 0.17 0.42
N TRP A 283 10.33 1.32 1.07
CA TRP A 283 9.77 2.50 0.42
C TRP A 283 10.65 3.00 -0.73
N SER A 284 11.97 3.04 -0.53
CA SER A 284 12.93 3.45 -1.57
C SER A 284 12.87 2.53 -2.80
N ALA A 285 12.56 1.27 -2.60
CA ALA A 285 12.36 0.30 -3.67
C ALA A 285 10.93 0.29 -4.27
N GLY A 286 10.04 1.17 -3.83
CA GLY A 286 8.67 1.27 -4.33
C GLY A 286 7.65 0.36 -3.63
N ALA A 287 8.01 -0.25 -2.51
CA ALA A 287 7.06 -1.02 -1.73
C ALA A 287 6.07 -0.12 -0.97
N HIS A 288 4.85 -0.62 -0.76
CA HIS A 288 3.89 -0.02 0.16
C HIS A 288 4.36 -0.13 1.62
N GLY A 289 4.97 -1.23 1.95
CA GLY A 289 5.46 -1.55 3.28
C GLY A 289 6.10 -2.94 3.32
N VAL A 290 6.24 -3.50 4.51
CA VAL A 290 6.87 -4.81 4.72
C VAL A 290 5.87 -5.86 5.21
N ALA A 291 5.93 -7.04 4.59
CA ALA A 291 5.28 -8.24 5.08
C ALA A 291 6.31 -9.10 5.83
N MET A 292 5.98 -9.52 7.05
CA MET A 292 6.93 -10.16 7.94
C MET A 292 6.34 -11.43 8.55
N ILE A 293 7.10 -12.54 8.51
CA ILE A 293 6.78 -13.76 9.25
C ILE A 293 7.44 -13.63 10.64
N ARG A 294 8.62 -14.20 10.82
CA ARG A 294 9.33 -14.15 12.12
C ARG A 294 9.73 -12.74 12.57
N GLY A 295 10.02 -11.85 11.62
CA GLY A 295 10.36 -10.44 11.90
C GLY A 295 9.23 -9.64 12.55
N ALA A 296 7.97 -10.05 12.39
CA ALA A 296 6.82 -9.41 13.00
C ALA A 296 6.71 -9.65 14.52
N TRP A 297 7.33 -10.71 15.04
CA TRP A 297 7.11 -11.22 16.39
C TRP A 297 8.34 -11.10 17.31
N ARG A 298 9.34 -10.34 16.91
CA ARG A 298 10.57 -10.05 17.69
C ARG A 298 10.41 -8.82 18.55
#